data_3e1c63af99853e6ba2516df6c2da0189
#
_entry.id   3e1c63af99853e6ba2516df6c2da0189
#
_cell.length_a   1.000
_cell.length_b   1.000
_cell.length_c   1.000
_cell.angle_alpha   90.00
_cell.angle_beta   90.00
_cell.angle_gamma   90.00
#
_symmetry.space_group_name_H-M   'P 1'
#
loop_
_entity.id
_entity.type
_entity.pdbx_description
1 polymer ?
#
loop_
_entity_poly.entity_id
_entity_poly.type
_entity_poly.pdbx_seq_one_letter_code
_entity_poly.pdbx_strand_id
1 'polypeptide(L)'
;DISNFFDHIHEKPVTYNRSPSEIQKIIGDVPLPENGSEASTLTYKAAELLLNNSLFNGHPKFLGYITSSAAPIGALADLLAASINPNVGAHILSPIATEIEKQTIKWLCDFIGVSSDYGGILVSGGNMANFTAFLAARTAKTPSSVKENGIENSKSKYTVYCSKTTHTWIEKAVILFGLGTKSIRWIATDDSNKINMSVLESTIKMDIDNNCTPLMVVGTAGDVS
;
A
#
# COMPACT_ATOMS: atom_id res chain seq x y z
N ASP A 1 11.53 -21.88 16.22
CA ASP A 1 11.40 -20.49 16.71
C ASP A 1 10.18 -19.76 16.14
N ILE A 2 9.95 -19.80 14.82
CA ILE A 2 8.79 -19.14 14.19
C ILE A 2 7.47 -19.75 14.64
N SER A 3 7.35 -21.10 14.68
CA SER A 3 6.14 -21.77 15.18
C SER A 3 5.86 -21.38 16.63
N ASN A 4 6.87 -21.44 17.48
CA ASN A 4 6.76 -21.04 18.88
C ASN A 4 6.35 -19.56 19.05
N PHE A 5 6.80 -18.68 18.15
CA PHE A 5 6.36 -17.29 18.16
C PHE A 5 4.87 -17.16 17.85
N PHE A 6 4.35 -17.88 16.84
CA PHE A 6 2.91 -17.85 16.54
C PHE A 6 2.06 -18.39 17.68
N ASP A 7 2.50 -19.48 18.32
CA ASP A 7 1.75 -20.12 19.39
C ASP A 7 1.73 -19.27 20.68
N HIS A 8 2.79 -18.48 20.94
CA HIS A 8 3.00 -17.76 22.20
C HIS A 8 3.07 -16.24 22.05
N ILE A 9 2.63 -15.68 20.92
CA ILE A 9 2.64 -14.22 20.72
C ILE A 9 1.85 -13.47 21.80
N HIS A 10 0.79 -14.07 22.30
CA HIS A 10 -0.08 -13.51 23.36
C HIS A 10 0.62 -13.35 24.71
N GLU A 11 1.72 -14.05 24.96
CA GLU A 11 2.53 -13.98 26.17
C GLU A 11 3.59 -12.86 26.10
N LYS A 12 3.87 -12.37 24.90
CA LYS A 12 4.82 -11.27 24.68
C LYS A 12 4.20 -9.90 24.97
N PRO A 13 4.99 -8.87 25.25
CA PRO A 13 4.47 -7.50 25.25
C PRO A 13 4.05 -7.10 23.83
N VAL A 14 3.05 -6.23 23.69
CA VAL A 14 2.64 -5.66 22.40
C VAL A 14 3.81 -4.92 21.75
N THR A 15 4.62 -4.23 22.56
CA THR A 15 5.84 -3.52 22.14
C THR A 15 6.81 -3.47 23.32
N TYR A 16 8.09 -3.41 23.02
CA TYR A 16 9.14 -3.23 24.04
C TYR A 16 9.38 -1.76 24.42
N ASN A 17 8.65 -0.84 23.79
CA ASN A 17 8.63 0.60 24.10
C ASN A 17 10.01 1.23 24.28
N ARG A 18 10.95 0.90 23.39
CA ARG A 18 12.32 1.43 23.41
C ARG A 18 12.40 2.72 22.59
N SER A 19 13.20 3.66 23.04
CA SER A 19 13.50 4.87 22.28
C SER A 19 14.36 4.57 21.05
N PRO A 20 14.34 5.42 20.02
CA PRO A 20 15.22 5.27 18.86
C PRO A 20 16.72 5.17 19.24
N SER A 21 17.14 5.92 20.24
CA SER A 21 18.54 5.90 20.72
C SER A 21 18.93 4.59 21.41
N GLU A 22 17.99 3.93 22.10
CA GLU A 22 18.22 2.60 22.68
C GLU A 22 18.31 1.54 21.58
N ILE A 23 17.43 1.57 20.58
CA ILE A 23 17.50 0.66 19.43
C ILE A 23 18.80 0.84 18.66
N GLN A 24 19.21 2.09 18.44
CA GLN A 24 20.48 2.40 17.78
C GLN A 24 21.68 1.82 18.52
N LYS A 25 21.67 1.87 19.86
CA LYS A 25 22.74 1.26 20.68
C LYS A 25 22.73 -0.29 20.60
N ILE A 26 21.57 -0.92 20.46
CA ILE A 26 21.48 -2.38 20.31
C ILE A 26 22.10 -2.85 19.00
N ILE A 27 21.86 -2.14 17.90
CA ILE A 27 22.45 -2.44 16.59
C ILE A 27 23.94 -2.06 16.60
N GLY A 28 24.28 -0.92 17.21
CA GLY A 28 25.62 -0.35 17.22
C GLY A 28 26.01 0.27 15.88
N ASP A 29 27.15 0.92 15.89
CA ASP A 29 27.83 1.42 14.67
C ASP A 29 28.93 0.42 14.30
N VAL A 30 28.53 -0.62 13.57
CA VAL A 30 29.42 -1.73 13.20
C VAL A 30 29.92 -1.51 11.78
N PRO A 31 31.21 -1.46 11.53
CA PRO A 31 31.74 -1.37 10.17
C PRO A 31 31.41 -2.62 9.35
N LEU A 32 31.45 -2.49 8.04
CA LEU A 32 31.30 -3.64 7.16
C LEU A 32 32.33 -4.73 7.52
N PRO A 33 31.88 -5.95 7.87
CA PRO A 33 32.80 -7.01 8.24
C PRO A 33 33.61 -7.47 7.01
N GLU A 34 34.91 -7.69 7.22
CA GLU A 34 35.83 -8.16 6.17
C GLU A 34 35.57 -9.65 5.81
N ASN A 35 35.09 -10.42 6.78
CA ASN A 35 34.82 -11.85 6.62
C ASN A 35 33.34 -12.15 6.80
N GLY A 36 32.85 -13.17 6.08
CA GLY A 36 31.51 -13.70 6.27
C GLY A 36 31.32 -14.35 7.65
N SER A 37 30.06 -14.46 8.08
CA SER A 37 29.69 -15.16 9.29
C SER A 37 28.89 -16.42 8.95
N GLU A 38 28.85 -17.35 9.90
CA GLU A 38 28.06 -18.56 9.76
C GLU A 38 26.56 -18.23 9.69
N ALA A 39 25.86 -18.81 8.70
CA ALA A 39 24.48 -18.45 8.36
C ALA A 39 23.49 -18.72 9.52
N SER A 40 23.64 -19.81 10.24
CA SER A 40 22.79 -20.16 11.38
C SER A 40 22.93 -19.14 12.51
N THR A 41 24.14 -18.68 12.79
CA THR A 41 24.43 -17.65 13.80
C THR A 41 23.77 -16.32 13.43
N LEU A 42 23.86 -15.91 12.17
CA LEU A 42 23.22 -14.68 11.68
C LEU A 42 21.69 -14.76 11.76
N THR A 43 21.13 -15.89 11.34
CA THR A 43 19.67 -16.12 11.38
C THR A 43 19.14 -16.10 12.82
N TYR A 44 19.85 -16.75 13.74
CA TYR A 44 19.49 -16.75 15.16
C TYR A 44 19.54 -15.34 15.76
N LYS A 45 20.64 -14.63 15.53
CA LYS A 45 20.82 -13.25 16.00
C LYS A 45 19.75 -12.30 15.44
N ALA A 46 19.43 -12.42 14.15
CA ALA A 46 18.39 -11.62 13.52
C ALA A 46 17.00 -11.91 14.14
N ALA A 47 16.68 -13.19 14.36
CA ALA A 47 15.43 -13.58 15.02
C ALA A 47 15.35 -13.02 16.45
N GLU A 48 16.42 -13.13 17.23
CA GLU A 48 16.49 -12.58 18.59
C GLU A 48 16.29 -11.06 18.60
N LEU A 49 16.95 -10.34 17.72
CA LEU A 49 16.81 -8.88 17.61
C LEU A 49 15.36 -8.49 17.27
N LEU A 50 14.73 -9.13 16.29
CA LEU A 50 13.38 -8.84 15.87
C LEU A 50 12.35 -9.22 16.94
N LEU A 51 12.46 -10.41 17.52
CA LEU A 51 11.51 -10.91 18.52
C LEU A 51 11.56 -10.13 19.85
N ASN A 52 12.64 -9.44 20.15
CA ASN A 52 12.82 -8.70 21.41
C ASN A 52 12.78 -7.18 21.26
N ASN A 53 12.60 -6.66 20.03
CA ASN A 53 12.62 -5.21 19.82
C ASN A 53 11.55 -4.70 18.83
N SER A 54 10.58 -5.53 18.45
CA SER A 54 9.51 -5.12 17.51
C SER A 54 8.20 -4.84 18.23
N LEU A 55 7.33 -4.10 17.56
CA LEU A 55 5.90 -4.07 17.85
C LEU A 55 5.24 -5.22 17.06
N PHE A 56 4.36 -5.96 17.71
CA PHE A 56 3.68 -7.11 17.12
C PHE A 56 2.26 -6.77 16.67
N ASN A 57 2.07 -6.49 15.40
CA ASN A 57 0.76 -6.19 14.80
C ASN A 57 -0.27 -7.32 15.02
N GLY A 58 0.17 -8.57 15.04
CA GLY A 58 -0.70 -9.73 15.28
C GLY A 58 -0.99 -10.02 16.75
N HIS A 59 -0.51 -9.20 17.68
CA HIS A 59 -0.77 -9.40 19.10
C HIS A 59 -2.24 -9.14 19.44
N PRO A 60 -2.95 -10.01 20.20
CA PRO A 60 -4.38 -9.86 20.46
C PRO A 60 -4.76 -8.60 21.25
N LYS A 61 -3.81 -7.93 21.88
CA LYS A 61 -4.01 -6.63 22.58
C LYS A 61 -3.56 -5.42 21.74
N PHE A 62 -3.12 -5.61 20.50
CA PHE A 62 -2.80 -4.51 19.62
C PHE A 62 -4.06 -4.06 18.87
N LEU A 63 -4.53 -2.86 19.15
CA LEU A 63 -5.76 -2.28 18.59
C LEU A 63 -5.50 -1.06 17.71
N GLY A 64 -4.23 -0.82 17.38
CA GLY A 64 -3.84 0.34 16.55
C GLY A 64 -3.85 0.03 15.05
N TYR A 65 -4.12 1.05 14.25
CA TYR A 65 -4.12 1.01 12.78
C TYR A 65 -5.12 -0.01 12.18
N ILE A 66 -5.07 -0.15 10.86
CA ILE A 66 -5.76 -1.23 10.13
C ILE A 66 -4.71 -2.27 9.74
N THR A 67 -4.46 -3.21 10.63
CA THR A 67 -3.46 -4.26 10.46
C THR A 67 -4.06 -5.64 10.71
N SER A 68 -3.41 -6.67 10.22
CA SER A 68 -3.78 -8.06 10.46
C SER A 68 -2.61 -8.85 11.06
N SER A 69 -2.90 -9.98 11.68
CA SER A 69 -1.89 -10.97 12.04
C SER A 69 -1.32 -11.64 10.79
N ALA A 70 -0.08 -12.10 10.89
CA ALA A 70 0.51 -12.92 9.84
C ALA A 70 -0.19 -14.29 9.77
N ALA A 71 -0.44 -14.77 8.54
CA ALA A 71 -0.91 -16.14 8.32
C ALA A 71 0.31 -17.07 8.21
N PRO A 72 0.39 -18.16 9.00
CA PRO A 72 1.53 -19.09 8.94
C PRO A 72 1.79 -19.64 7.53
N ILE A 73 0.73 -19.94 6.77
CA ILE A 73 0.85 -20.39 5.38
C ILE A 73 1.44 -19.30 4.47
N GLY A 74 1.18 -18.01 4.76
CA GLY A 74 1.78 -16.89 4.04
C GLY A 74 3.29 -16.83 4.23
N ALA A 75 3.78 -17.05 5.46
CA ALA A 75 5.22 -17.10 5.74
C ALA A 75 5.92 -18.23 4.97
N LEU A 76 5.28 -19.41 4.83
CA LEU A 76 5.78 -20.51 4.01
C LEU A 76 5.75 -20.18 2.53
N ALA A 77 4.72 -19.48 2.05
CA ALA A 77 4.62 -19.03 0.67
C ALA A 77 5.72 -18.03 0.31
N ASP A 78 6.02 -17.08 1.21
CA ASP A 78 7.11 -16.11 1.04
C ASP A 78 8.47 -16.81 1.01
N LEU A 79 8.69 -17.81 1.88
CA LEU A 79 9.90 -18.65 1.84
C LEU A 79 10.04 -19.37 0.50
N LEU A 80 8.96 -19.95 -0.02
CA LEU A 80 8.95 -20.63 -1.31
C LEU A 80 9.24 -19.65 -2.45
N ALA A 81 8.58 -18.49 -2.46
CA ALA A 81 8.80 -17.46 -3.46
C ALA A 81 10.24 -16.93 -3.46
N ALA A 82 10.80 -16.67 -2.28
CA ALA A 82 12.20 -16.25 -2.14
C ALA A 82 13.20 -17.33 -2.58
N SER A 83 12.89 -18.61 -2.33
CA SER A 83 13.76 -19.75 -2.68
C SER A 83 13.78 -20.02 -4.18
N ILE A 84 12.63 -19.97 -4.85
CA ILE A 84 12.50 -20.18 -6.30
C ILE A 84 12.88 -18.92 -7.07
N ASN A 85 12.62 -17.75 -6.49
CA ASN A 85 12.89 -16.42 -7.06
C ASN A 85 12.34 -16.25 -8.50
N PRO A 86 11.04 -16.52 -8.75
CA PRO A 86 10.46 -16.43 -10.08
C PRO A 86 10.37 -14.97 -10.53
N ASN A 87 10.78 -14.69 -11.77
CA ASN A 87 10.68 -13.36 -12.35
C ASN A 87 9.36 -13.20 -13.13
N VAL A 88 8.42 -12.44 -12.57
CA VAL A 88 7.11 -12.17 -13.19
C VAL A 88 7.09 -10.92 -14.09
N GLY A 89 8.24 -10.34 -14.40
CA GLY A 89 8.36 -9.17 -15.28
C GLY A 89 7.93 -9.42 -16.73
N ALA A 90 7.89 -10.69 -17.16
CA ALA A 90 7.30 -11.10 -18.42
C ALA A 90 6.74 -12.53 -18.28
N HIS A 91 5.62 -12.81 -18.95
CA HIS A 91 4.98 -14.12 -18.92
C HIS A 91 5.94 -15.27 -19.26
N ILE A 92 6.81 -15.09 -20.27
CA ILE A 92 7.77 -16.12 -20.69
C ILE A 92 8.81 -16.47 -19.62
N LEU A 93 9.08 -15.55 -18.68
CA LEU A 93 10.08 -15.77 -17.62
C LEU A 93 9.53 -16.58 -16.46
N SER A 94 8.23 -16.45 -16.18
CA SER A 94 7.55 -17.21 -15.14
C SER A 94 6.07 -17.39 -15.50
N PRO A 95 5.75 -18.30 -16.43
CA PRO A 95 4.37 -18.48 -16.90
C PRO A 95 3.40 -18.85 -15.79
N ILE A 96 3.76 -19.82 -14.96
CA ILE A 96 2.87 -20.31 -13.90
C ILE A 96 2.62 -19.26 -12.80
N ALA A 97 3.64 -18.51 -12.39
CA ALA A 97 3.46 -17.47 -11.38
C ALA A 97 2.57 -16.32 -11.91
N THR A 98 2.72 -15.97 -13.19
CA THR A 98 1.85 -14.98 -13.86
C THR A 98 0.40 -15.48 -13.93
N GLU A 99 0.14 -16.74 -14.21
CA GLU A 99 -1.22 -17.29 -14.23
C GLU A 99 -1.82 -17.42 -12.83
N ILE A 100 -1.02 -17.73 -11.80
CA ILE A 100 -1.45 -17.70 -10.40
C ILE A 100 -1.87 -16.28 -10.01
N GLU A 101 -1.10 -15.25 -10.36
CA GLU A 101 -1.46 -13.85 -10.11
C GLU A 101 -2.79 -13.48 -10.77
N LYS A 102 -2.96 -13.78 -12.06
CA LYS A 102 -4.22 -13.53 -12.79
C LYS A 102 -5.41 -14.21 -12.14
N GLN A 103 -5.26 -15.47 -11.73
CA GLN A 103 -6.33 -16.22 -11.07
C GLN A 103 -6.66 -15.60 -9.71
N THR A 104 -5.65 -15.20 -8.93
CA THR A 104 -5.83 -14.52 -7.64
C THR A 104 -6.59 -13.21 -7.81
N ILE A 105 -6.25 -12.42 -8.83
CA ILE A 105 -6.96 -11.16 -9.14
C ILE A 105 -8.43 -11.43 -9.47
N LYS A 106 -8.74 -12.46 -10.25
CA LYS A 106 -10.13 -12.84 -10.53
C LYS A 106 -10.91 -13.18 -9.25
N TRP A 107 -10.34 -13.98 -8.38
CA TRP A 107 -10.96 -14.31 -7.09
C TRP A 107 -11.16 -13.06 -6.21
N LEU A 108 -10.22 -12.12 -6.21
CA LEU A 108 -10.39 -10.85 -5.50
C LEU A 108 -11.51 -10.00 -6.11
N CYS A 109 -11.63 -9.94 -7.43
CA CYS A 109 -12.75 -9.27 -8.11
C CYS A 109 -14.10 -9.88 -7.71
N ASP A 110 -14.21 -11.21 -7.74
CA ASP A 110 -15.41 -11.93 -7.31
C ASP A 110 -15.75 -11.65 -5.84
N PHE A 111 -14.72 -11.66 -4.96
CA PHE A 111 -14.87 -11.41 -3.53
C PHE A 111 -15.42 -10.01 -3.22
N ILE A 112 -14.99 -8.98 -3.96
CA ILE A 112 -15.45 -7.59 -3.77
C ILE A 112 -16.65 -7.22 -4.64
N GLY A 113 -17.14 -8.15 -5.46
CA GLY A 113 -18.34 -7.98 -6.28
C GLY A 113 -18.16 -7.11 -7.53
N VAL A 114 -16.95 -7.06 -8.09
CA VAL A 114 -16.69 -6.41 -9.40
C VAL A 114 -16.47 -7.46 -10.47
N SER A 115 -16.61 -7.06 -11.75
CA SER A 115 -16.43 -7.99 -12.87
C SER A 115 -15.02 -8.58 -12.89
N SER A 116 -14.92 -9.90 -13.04
CA SER A 116 -13.65 -10.60 -13.24
C SER A 116 -12.98 -10.32 -14.60
N ASP A 117 -13.65 -9.56 -15.48
CA ASP A 117 -13.05 -9.03 -16.72
C ASP A 117 -12.11 -7.86 -16.47
N TYR A 118 -12.14 -7.27 -15.29
CA TYR A 118 -11.18 -6.23 -14.93
C TYR A 118 -9.78 -6.81 -14.80
N GLY A 119 -8.80 -6.10 -15.38
CA GLY A 119 -7.40 -6.37 -15.15
C GLY A 119 -6.95 -5.89 -13.78
N GLY A 120 -5.84 -6.45 -13.32
CA GLY A 120 -5.22 -6.03 -12.06
C GLY A 120 -3.75 -6.46 -12.00
N ILE A 121 -3.08 -6.02 -10.97
CA ILE A 121 -1.69 -6.38 -10.67
C ILE A 121 -1.47 -6.35 -9.16
N LEU A 122 -0.71 -7.30 -8.64
CA LEU A 122 -0.23 -7.27 -7.26
C LEU A 122 1.07 -6.45 -7.19
N VAL A 123 1.14 -5.53 -6.23
CA VAL A 123 2.26 -4.61 -6.06
C VAL A 123 2.70 -4.54 -4.59
N SER A 124 3.88 -3.97 -4.32
CA SER A 124 4.44 -3.87 -2.98
C SER A 124 3.79 -2.74 -2.17
N GLY A 125 2.77 -3.08 -1.40
CA GLY A 125 2.16 -2.20 -0.41
C GLY A 125 1.09 -1.25 -0.96
N GLY A 126 0.24 -0.75 -0.04
CA GLY A 126 -0.96 0.03 -0.36
C GLY A 126 -0.67 1.33 -1.10
N ASN A 127 0.42 2.02 -0.80
CA ASN A 127 0.79 3.24 -1.53
C ASN A 127 1.05 2.95 -3.01
N MET A 128 1.77 1.87 -3.33
CA MET A 128 2.03 1.49 -4.72
C MET A 128 0.75 1.05 -5.43
N ALA A 129 -0.14 0.33 -4.74
CA ALA A 129 -1.45 -0.04 -5.29
C ALA A 129 -2.27 1.21 -5.66
N ASN A 130 -2.36 2.17 -4.75
CA ASN A 130 -3.06 3.43 -4.99
C ASN A 130 -2.39 4.27 -6.10
N PHE A 131 -1.06 4.32 -6.15
CA PHE A 131 -0.33 5.02 -7.22
C PHE A 131 -0.55 4.38 -8.58
N THR A 132 -0.61 3.06 -8.65
CA THR A 132 -0.92 2.33 -9.89
C THR A 132 -2.34 2.66 -10.37
N ALA A 133 -3.33 2.64 -9.48
CA ALA A 133 -4.70 3.03 -9.80
C ALA A 133 -4.80 4.51 -10.21
N PHE A 134 -4.07 5.39 -9.53
CA PHE A 134 -4.01 6.81 -9.88
C PHE A 134 -3.39 7.02 -11.26
N LEU A 135 -2.30 6.34 -11.58
CA LEU A 135 -1.67 6.38 -12.89
C LEU A 135 -2.61 5.87 -13.99
N ALA A 136 -3.34 4.80 -13.73
CA ALA A 136 -4.32 4.27 -14.66
C ALA A 136 -5.45 5.29 -14.92
N ALA A 137 -6.01 5.89 -13.87
CA ALA A 137 -7.04 6.94 -13.99
C ALA A 137 -6.51 8.16 -14.75
N ARG A 138 -5.30 8.63 -14.42
CA ARG A 138 -4.65 9.73 -15.12
C ARG A 138 -4.49 9.40 -16.61
N THR A 139 -3.97 8.23 -16.94
CA THR A 139 -3.76 7.82 -18.34
C THR A 139 -5.07 7.73 -19.10
N ALA A 140 -6.13 7.21 -18.48
CA ALA A 140 -7.44 7.08 -19.12
C ALA A 140 -8.17 8.42 -19.33
N LYS A 141 -7.92 9.42 -18.47
CA LYS A 141 -8.64 10.71 -18.47
C LYS A 141 -7.85 11.87 -19.07
N THR A 142 -6.59 11.67 -19.38
CA THR A 142 -5.77 12.72 -20.02
C THR A 142 -5.60 12.46 -21.52
N PRO A 143 -5.46 13.51 -22.37
CA PRO A 143 -5.12 13.35 -23.77
C PRO A 143 -3.77 12.61 -23.95
N SER A 144 -3.62 11.91 -25.08
CA SER A 144 -2.37 11.21 -25.42
C SER A 144 -1.12 12.13 -25.42
N SER A 145 -1.31 13.41 -25.75
CA SER A 145 -0.25 14.42 -25.68
C SER A 145 0.36 14.62 -24.30
N VAL A 146 -0.38 14.31 -23.23
CA VAL A 146 0.15 14.35 -21.85
C VAL A 146 1.20 13.27 -21.62
N LYS A 147 1.08 12.12 -22.29
CA LYS A 147 2.08 11.05 -22.24
C LYS A 147 3.42 11.51 -22.85
N GLU A 148 3.36 12.30 -23.92
CA GLU A 148 4.55 12.76 -24.66
C GLU A 148 5.14 14.03 -24.07
N ASN A 149 4.29 15.01 -23.72
CA ASN A 149 4.70 16.38 -23.40
C ASN A 149 4.56 16.74 -21.91
N GLY A 150 4.13 15.78 -21.08
CA GLY A 150 3.90 16.02 -19.65
C GLY A 150 2.58 16.76 -19.36
N ILE A 151 2.18 16.76 -18.08
CA ILE A 151 0.91 17.33 -17.64
C ILE A 151 0.92 18.87 -17.62
N GLU A 152 2.08 19.48 -17.46
CA GLU A 152 2.26 20.94 -17.43
C GLU A 152 1.82 21.61 -18.73
N ASN A 153 2.00 20.92 -19.84
CA ASN A 153 1.58 21.40 -21.17
C ASN A 153 0.10 21.13 -21.48
N SER A 154 -0.66 20.56 -20.54
CA SER A 154 -2.10 20.37 -20.69
C SER A 154 -2.83 21.69 -20.45
N LYS A 155 -3.80 21.99 -21.32
CA LYS A 155 -4.71 23.14 -21.13
C LYS A 155 -5.74 22.90 -20.04
N SER A 156 -5.93 21.66 -19.61
CA SER A 156 -6.91 21.27 -18.60
C SER A 156 -6.28 21.24 -17.21
N LYS A 157 -7.01 21.72 -16.21
CA LYS A 157 -6.71 21.53 -14.80
C LYS A 157 -7.40 20.26 -14.33
N TYR A 158 -6.66 19.30 -13.82
CA TYR A 158 -7.20 18.03 -13.34
C TYR A 158 -7.52 18.10 -11.85
N THR A 159 -8.63 17.50 -11.44
CA THR A 159 -9.08 17.49 -10.05
C THR A 159 -9.36 16.07 -9.56
N VAL A 160 -9.10 15.83 -8.29
CA VAL A 160 -9.38 14.57 -7.58
C VAL A 160 -10.19 14.86 -6.32
N TYR A 161 -11.10 13.96 -5.98
CA TYR A 161 -12.07 14.17 -4.90
C TYR A 161 -11.93 13.07 -3.85
N CYS A 162 -11.85 13.44 -2.60
CA CYS A 162 -11.73 12.50 -1.48
C CYS A 162 -12.23 13.13 -0.18
N SER A 163 -12.50 12.31 0.83
CA SER A 163 -12.81 12.81 2.17
C SER A 163 -11.53 13.27 2.90
N LYS A 164 -11.70 14.08 3.96
CA LYS A 164 -10.58 14.53 4.81
C LYS A 164 -9.92 13.38 5.59
N THR A 165 -10.61 12.26 5.76
CA THR A 165 -10.09 11.06 6.42
C THR A 165 -9.30 10.14 5.46
N THR A 166 -9.25 10.49 4.18
CA THR A 166 -8.45 9.74 3.21
C THR A 166 -6.97 9.76 3.58
N HIS A 167 -6.37 8.58 3.60
CA HIS A 167 -4.96 8.39 3.93
C HIS A 167 -4.04 9.30 3.10
N THR A 168 -2.94 9.73 3.68
CA THR A 168 -1.97 10.71 3.11
C THR A 168 -1.37 10.34 1.75
N TRP A 169 -1.60 9.13 1.24
CA TRP A 169 -1.14 8.71 -0.08
C TRP A 169 -1.63 9.64 -1.20
N ILE A 170 -2.83 10.24 -1.05
CA ILE A 170 -3.42 11.09 -2.09
C ILE A 170 -2.59 12.35 -2.34
N GLU A 171 -2.09 13.00 -1.28
CA GLU A 171 -1.20 14.17 -1.41
C GLU A 171 0.11 13.78 -2.10
N LYS A 172 0.67 12.63 -1.73
CA LYS A 172 1.88 12.11 -2.38
C LYS A 172 1.65 11.80 -3.85
N ALA A 173 0.48 11.22 -4.19
CA ALA A 173 0.14 10.90 -5.58
C ALA A 173 0.02 12.15 -6.45
N VAL A 174 -0.72 13.18 -6.01
CA VAL A 174 -0.87 14.40 -6.82
C VAL A 174 0.44 15.15 -7.01
N ILE A 175 1.36 15.08 -6.03
CA ILE A 175 2.72 15.63 -6.17
C ILE A 175 3.53 14.78 -7.15
N LEU A 176 3.58 13.46 -6.95
CA LEU A 176 4.34 12.53 -7.78
C LEU A 176 3.94 12.58 -9.25
N PHE A 177 2.63 12.68 -9.51
CA PHE A 177 2.09 12.71 -10.87
C PHE A 177 1.92 14.12 -11.47
N GLY A 178 2.46 15.16 -10.79
CA GLY A 178 2.58 16.51 -11.32
C GLY A 178 1.28 17.34 -11.34
N LEU A 179 0.25 16.94 -10.57
CA LEU A 179 -1.00 17.70 -10.47
C LEU A 179 -0.91 18.83 -9.43
N GLY A 180 -0.11 18.62 -8.37
CA GLY A 180 -0.01 19.51 -7.21
C GLY A 180 -1.19 19.39 -6.25
N THR A 181 -0.98 19.78 -4.98
CA THR A 181 -1.96 19.59 -3.90
C THR A 181 -3.25 20.41 -4.07
N LYS A 182 -3.20 21.50 -4.83
CA LYS A 182 -4.39 22.31 -5.16
C LYS A 182 -5.38 21.59 -6.07
N SER A 183 -5.01 20.44 -6.64
CA SER A 183 -5.91 19.57 -7.43
C SER A 183 -6.86 18.77 -6.56
N ILE A 184 -6.59 18.60 -5.26
CA ILE A 184 -7.42 17.83 -4.34
C ILE A 184 -8.64 18.67 -3.91
N ARG A 185 -9.81 18.06 -4.00
CA ARG A 185 -11.06 18.56 -3.42
C ARG A 185 -11.39 17.70 -2.19
N TRP A 186 -11.22 18.31 -1.05
CA TRP A 186 -11.55 17.71 0.24
C TRP A 186 -13.06 17.82 0.48
N ILE A 187 -13.76 16.73 0.32
CA ILE A 187 -15.21 16.66 0.48
C ILE A 187 -15.55 16.39 1.94
N ALA A 188 -16.52 17.14 2.46
CA ALA A 188 -17.03 16.92 3.81
C ALA A 188 -17.68 15.54 3.95
N THR A 189 -17.61 14.97 5.14
CA THR A 189 -18.35 13.76 5.52
C THR A 189 -19.63 14.14 6.26
N ASP A 190 -20.59 13.22 6.27
CA ASP A 190 -21.76 13.27 7.12
C ASP A 190 -21.44 12.78 8.56
N ASP A 191 -22.45 12.80 9.45
CA ASP A 191 -22.33 12.36 10.84
C ASP A 191 -21.98 10.87 11.00
N SER A 192 -22.08 10.08 9.92
CA SER A 192 -21.70 8.68 9.86
C SER A 192 -20.30 8.46 9.24
N ASN A 193 -19.50 9.52 9.10
CA ASN A 193 -18.20 9.54 8.44
C ASN A 193 -18.22 9.11 6.97
N LYS A 194 -19.38 9.14 6.31
CA LYS A 194 -19.50 8.88 4.88
C LYS A 194 -19.34 10.17 4.10
N ILE A 195 -18.73 10.08 2.92
CA ILE A 195 -18.58 11.24 2.04
C ILE A 195 -19.96 11.82 1.70
N ASN A 196 -20.12 13.13 1.84
CA ASN A 196 -21.37 13.80 1.53
C ASN A 196 -21.57 13.86 0.01
N MET A 197 -22.47 13.04 -0.50
CA MET A 197 -22.70 12.87 -1.94
C MET A 197 -23.21 14.15 -2.60
N SER A 198 -24.06 14.96 -1.93
CA SER A 198 -24.55 16.22 -2.47
C SER A 198 -23.43 17.26 -2.63
N VAL A 199 -22.52 17.32 -1.65
CA VAL A 199 -21.34 18.19 -1.70
C VAL A 199 -20.38 17.72 -2.79
N LEU A 200 -20.16 16.41 -2.92
CA LEU A 200 -19.33 15.83 -3.97
C LEU A 200 -19.89 16.20 -5.36
N GLU A 201 -21.17 15.96 -5.58
CA GLU A 201 -21.82 16.25 -6.87
C GLU A 201 -21.74 17.74 -7.23
N SER A 202 -22.07 18.63 -6.29
CA SER A 202 -21.99 20.07 -6.53
C SER A 202 -20.57 20.55 -6.79
N THR A 203 -19.58 19.99 -6.09
CA THR A 203 -18.16 20.32 -6.29
C THR A 203 -17.68 19.88 -7.67
N ILE A 204 -18.05 18.67 -8.12
CA ILE A 204 -17.72 18.18 -9.46
C ILE A 204 -18.34 19.10 -10.53
N LYS A 205 -19.61 19.45 -10.40
CA LYS A 205 -20.28 20.36 -11.35
C LYS A 205 -19.58 21.72 -11.42
N MET A 206 -19.28 22.30 -10.27
CA MET A 206 -18.55 23.58 -10.21
C MET A 206 -17.16 23.49 -10.87
N ASP A 207 -16.43 22.41 -10.67
CA ASP A 207 -15.13 22.22 -11.32
C ASP A 207 -15.26 22.10 -12.84
N ILE A 208 -16.27 21.39 -13.34
CA ILE A 208 -16.55 21.27 -14.78
C ILE A 208 -16.88 22.66 -15.36
N ASP A 209 -17.73 23.44 -14.70
CA ASP A 209 -18.11 24.79 -15.14
C ASP A 209 -16.90 25.73 -15.17
N ASN A 210 -15.90 25.47 -14.30
CA ASN A 210 -14.62 26.20 -14.28
C ASN A 210 -13.53 25.61 -15.20
N ASN A 211 -13.90 24.79 -16.20
CA ASN A 211 -13.01 24.13 -17.12
C ASN A 211 -11.96 23.23 -16.46
N CYS A 212 -12.25 22.66 -15.29
CA CYS A 212 -11.47 21.59 -14.72
C CYS A 212 -11.95 20.24 -15.24
N THR A 213 -11.05 19.28 -15.30
CA THR A 213 -11.36 17.90 -15.70
C THR A 213 -11.31 17.00 -14.46
N PRO A 214 -12.47 16.48 -14.00
CA PRO A 214 -12.51 15.48 -12.95
C PRO A 214 -11.76 14.22 -13.36
N LEU A 215 -10.75 13.83 -12.56
CA LEU A 215 -9.88 12.70 -12.86
C LEU A 215 -10.39 11.42 -12.16
N MET A 216 -10.63 11.52 -10.87
CA MET A 216 -11.10 10.38 -10.07
C MET A 216 -11.76 10.83 -8.76
N VAL A 217 -12.59 9.96 -8.22
CA VAL A 217 -13.11 10.02 -6.86
C VAL A 217 -12.49 8.87 -6.06
N VAL A 218 -12.01 9.18 -4.86
CA VAL A 218 -11.46 8.19 -3.93
C VAL A 218 -12.51 7.88 -2.87
N GLY A 219 -13.00 6.65 -2.88
CA GLY A 219 -13.84 6.09 -1.82
C GLY A 219 -13.00 5.29 -0.84
N THR A 220 -13.02 5.66 0.43
CA THR A 220 -12.30 4.94 1.49
C THR A 220 -13.29 4.02 2.21
N ALA A 221 -13.05 2.71 2.16
CA ALA A 221 -13.89 1.71 2.82
C ALA A 221 -13.29 1.37 4.20
N GLY A 222 -13.54 2.23 5.16
CA GLY A 222 -12.97 2.18 6.50
C GLY A 222 -11.64 2.94 6.62
N ASP A 223 -11.46 3.64 7.71
CA ASP A 223 -10.24 4.36 8.07
C ASP A 223 -9.91 4.16 9.57
N VAL A 224 -8.88 4.82 10.06
CA VAL A 224 -8.41 4.68 11.45
C VAL A 224 -9.02 5.68 12.42
N SER A 225 -9.98 6.48 11.99
CA SER A 225 -10.68 7.50 12.81
C SER A 225 -11.96 6.99 13.43
#